data_4ab7195b6d9eeae10f0dc74bc979991b
#
_entry.id   4ab7195b6d9eeae10f0dc74bc979991b
#
_cell.length_a   1.000
_cell.length_b   1.000
_cell.length_c   1.000
_cell.angle_alpha   90.00
_cell.angle_beta   90.00
_cell.angle_gamma   90.00
#
_symmetry.space_group_name_H-M   'P 1'
#
loop_
_entity.id
_entity.type
_entity.pdbx_description
1 polymer ?
#
loop_
_entity_poly.entity_id
_entity_poly.type
_entity_poly.pdbx_seq_one_letter_code
_entity_poly.pdbx_strand_id
1 'polypeptide(L)'
;RERAVASERVRLAMGLSLRPENKAVHLTDGLAASNINEKYYEPPLMQVIPSACAACPPNKYIVSNMCRGCVAHPCMQACPKGAISMKDGKSYIDQEKCIKCGKCKAACPYDAISHNVRPCEQACGVKAIGSDEQGRASILEDKCVSCGMW
;
A
#
# COMPACT_ATOMS: atom_id res chain seq x y z
N ARG A 1 15.79 -12.24 3.39
CA ARG A 1 15.09 -10.96 3.27
C ARG A 1 15.94 -9.81 3.82
N GLU A 2 16.35 -9.84 5.09
CA GLU A 2 17.12 -8.75 5.74
C GLU A 2 18.43 -8.42 5.01
N ARG A 3 19.21 -9.46 4.63
CA ARG A 3 20.45 -9.26 3.86
C ARG A 3 20.18 -8.56 2.52
N ALA A 4 19.12 -8.90 1.82
CA ALA A 4 18.75 -8.26 0.57
C ALA A 4 18.41 -6.78 0.78
N VAL A 5 17.59 -6.47 1.80
CA VAL A 5 17.24 -5.08 2.13
C VAL A 5 18.48 -4.26 2.49
N ALA A 6 19.38 -4.82 3.33
CA ALA A 6 20.61 -4.14 3.71
C ALA A 6 21.51 -3.87 2.49
N SER A 7 21.64 -4.86 1.60
CA SER A 7 22.42 -4.72 0.36
C SER A 7 21.84 -3.64 -0.56
N GLU A 8 20.51 -3.57 -0.72
CA GLU A 8 19.87 -2.52 -1.53
C GLU A 8 20.05 -1.13 -0.91
N ARG A 9 19.97 -1.03 0.42
CA ARG A 9 20.23 0.26 1.10
C ARG A 9 21.63 0.76 0.87
N VAL A 10 22.64 -0.13 0.94
CA VAL A 10 24.03 0.22 0.67
C VAL A 10 24.20 0.67 -0.78
N ARG A 11 23.61 -0.05 -1.73
CA ARG A 11 23.66 0.32 -3.16
C ARG A 11 23.04 1.69 -3.42
N LEU A 12 21.85 1.95 -2.87
CA LEU A 12 21.19 3.26 -2.98
C LEU A 12 22.05 4.38 -2.37
N ALA A 13 22.67 4.13 -1.20
CA ALA A 13 23.59 5.09 -0.58
C ALA A 13 24.83 5.38 -1.43
N MET A 14 25.25 4.43 -2.28
CA MET A 14 26.33 4.59 -3.27
C MET A 14 25.86 5.23 -4.59
N GLY A 15 24.59 5.65 -4.69
CA GLY A 15 24.00 6.19 -5.91
C GLY A 15 23.71 5.15 -6.99
N LEU A 16 23.68 3.86 -6.64
CA LEU A 16 23.36 2.77 -7.55
C LEU A 16 21.84 2.55 -7.62
N SER A 17 21.36 2.11 -8.77
CA SER A 17 19.94 1.73 -8.94
C SER A 17 19.62 0.43 -8.20
N LEU A 18 18.32 0.23 -7.88
CA LEU A 18 17.80 -1.02 -7.33
C LEU A 18 18.09 -2.18 -8.29
N ARG A 19 18.35 -3.35 -7.72
CA ARG A 19 18.55 -4.57 -8.50
C ARG A 19 17.23 -5.14 -8.99
N PRO A 20 17.22 -5.74 -10.19
CA PRO A 20 16.12 -6.62 -10.59
C PRO A 20 16.02 -7.80 -9.61
N GLU A 21 14.80 -8.13 -9.16
CA GLU A 21 14.57 -9.19 -8.16
C GLU A 21 15.00 -10.59 -8.60
N ASN A 22 15.01 -10.83 -9.89
CA ASN A 22 15.33 -12.11 -10.52
C ASN A 22 16.80 -12.27 -10.93
N LYS A 23 17.66 -11.30 -10.62
CA LYS A 23 19.07 -11.32 -11.03
C LYS A 23 20.00 -11.15 -9.84
N ALA A 24 20.91 -12.10 -9.68
CA ALA A 24 22.02 -11.94 -8.74
C ALA A 24 23.01 -10.92 -9.30
N VAL A 25 23.29 -9.87 -8.53
CA VAL A 25 24.16 -8.76 -8.91
C VAL A 25 25.13 -8.50 -7.76
N HIS A 26 26.40 -8.28 -8.04
CA HIS A 26 27.36 -7.90 -7.01
C HIS A 26 27.03 -6.50 -6.44
N LEU A 27 27.47 -6.26 -5.20
CA LEU A 27 27.21 -4.99 -4.52
C LEU A 27 27.73 -3.78 -5.29
N THR A 28 28.85 -3.95 -5.97
CA THR A 28 29.57 -2.91 -6.73
C THR A 28 29.19 -2.83 -8.20
N ASP A 29 28.31 -3.71 -8.69
CA ASP A 29 27.89 -3.66 -10.09
C ASP A 29 27.21 -2.33 -10.40
N GLY A 30 27.64 -1.69 -11.47
CA GLY A 30 27.14 -0.37 -11.88
C GLY A 30 27.87 0.83 -11.25
N LEU A 31 28.93 0.60 -10.46
CA LEU A 31 29.65 1.68 -9.78
C LEU A 31 30.20 2.73 -10.76
N ALA A 32 30.65 2.33 -11.95
CA ALA A 32 31.10 3.25 -12.98
C ALA A 32 30.00 4.22 -13.44
N ALA A 33 28.73 3.76 -13.46
CA ALA A 33 27.59 4.58 -13.83
C ALA A 33 27.15 5.53 -12.69
N SER A 34 27.54 5.27 -11.43
CA SER A 34 27.24 6.16 -10.30
C SER A 34 28.25 7.31 -10.13
N ASN A 35 29.39 7.25 -10.82
CA ASN A 35 30.46 8.25 -10.75
C ASN A 35 30.23 9.45 -11.70
N ILE A 36 28.98 9.76 -12.01
CA ILE A 36 28.56 10.88 -12.84
C ILE A 36 28.00 11.96 -11.90
N ASN A 37 28.56 13.15 -11.92
CA ASN A 37 28.18 14.26 -11.04
C ASN A 37 26.66 14.61 -11.12
N GLU A 38 26.05 14.39 -12.28
CA GLU A 38 24.64 14.68 -12.55
C GLU A 38 23.66 13.65 -11.98
N LYS A 39 24.14 12.43 -11.69
CA LYS A 39 23.29 11.33 -11.20
C LYS A 39 22.72 11.58 -9.78
N TYR A 40 23.38 12.40 -8.99
CA TYR A 40 22.93 12.76 -7.64
C TYR A 40 21.56 13.45 -7.62
N TYR A 41 21.12 13.99 -8.73
CA TYR A 41 19.90 14.79 -8.87
C TYR A 41 18.88 14.18 -9.81
N GLU A 42 19.15 12.98 -10.37
CA GLU A 42 18.15 12.28 -11.20
C GLU A 42 16.99 11.75 -10.36
N PRO A 43 15.76 12.11 -10.70
CA PRO A 43 14.58 11.47 -10.13
C PRO A 43 14.49 9.99 -10.58
N PRO A 44 13.86 9.11 -9.78
CA PRO A 44 13.19 9.44 -8.54
C PRO A 44 14.14 9.50 -7.34
N LEU A 45 14.12 10.58 -6.58
CA LEU A 45 14.92 10.72 -5.35
C LEU A 45 14.47 9.75 -4.25
N MET A 46 13.23 9.27 -4.34
CA MET A 46 12.63 8.33 -3.41
C MET A 46 12.31 7.02 -4.12
N GLN A 47 12.75 5.90 -3.56
CA GLN A 47 12.55 4.58 -4.15
C GLN A 47 12.01 3.59 -3.10
N VAL A 48 11.16 2.68 -3.54
CA VAL A 48 10.68 1.56 -2.71
C VAL A 48 11.59 0.36 -2.95
N ILE A 49 12.21 -0.17 -1.90
CA ILE A 49 12.95 -1.44 -1.97
C ILE A 49 11.91 -2.58 -1.99
N PRO A 50 11.75 -3.32 -3.11
CA PRO A 50 10.68 -4.31 -3.23
C PRO A 50 10.73 -5.40 -2.16
N SER A 51 11.93 -5.88 -1.81
CA SER A 51 12.12 -6.90 -0.77
C SER A 51 11.80 -6.40 0.65
N ALA A 52 11.76 -5.09 0.88
CA ALA A 52 11.34 -4.49 2.15
C ALA A 52 9.82 -4.33 2.25
N CYS A 53 9.14 -4.19 1.11
CA CYS A 53 7.70 -3.98 1.08
C CYS A 53 6.94 -5.22 1.59
N ALA A 54 6.00 -5.02 2.51
CA ALA A 54 5.17 -6.08 3.06
C ALA A 54 3.93 -6.41 2.18
N ALA A 55 3.78 -5.76 1.03
CA ALA A 55 2.62 -5.88 0.15
C ALA A 55 1.29 -5.78 0.91
N CYS A 56 1.16 -4.73 1.73
CA CYS A 56 -0.04 -4.53 2.55
C CYS A 56 -1.31 -4.56 1.69
N PRO A 57 -2.41 -5.11 2.21
CA PRO A 57 -3.65 -5.20 1.46
C PRO A 57 -4.12 -3.81 1.01
N PRO A 58 -4.74 -3.70 -0.17
CA PRO A 58 -5.23 -2.43 -0.69
C PRO A 58 -6.29 -1.83 0.22
N ASN A 59 -6.50 -0.52 0.09
CA ASN A 59 -7.55 0.22 0.81
C ASN A 59 -8.92 -0.46 0.63
N LYS A 60 -9.45 -1.04 1.70
CA LYS A 60 -10.76 -1.71 1.70
C LYS A 60 -11.41 -1.74 3.09
N TYR A 61 -12.74 -1.78 3.09
CA TYR A 61 -13.51 -2.12 4.29
C TYR A 61 -13.74 -3.62 4.34
N ILE A 62 -13.48 -4.21 5.49
CA ILE A 62 -13.70 -5.64 5.75
C ILE A 62 -14.54 -5.83 7.00
N VAL A 63 -15.34 -6.87 7.01
CA VAL A 63 -16.10 -7.30 8.18
C VAL A 63 -15.26 -8.30 8.97
N SER A 64 -15.03 -8.01 10.24
CA SER A 64 -14.30 -8.87 11.16
C SER A 64 -15.19 -9.96 11.76
N ASN A 65 -14.59 -10.88 12.51
CA ASN A 65 -15.30 -11.92 13.24
C ASN A 65 -16.19 -11.39 14.39
N MET A 66 -16.08 -10.10 14.73
CA MET A 66 -16.94 -9.44 15.72
C MET A 66 -18.36 -9.19 15.20
N CYS A 67 -18.62 -9.39 13.91
CA CYS A 67 -19.96 -9.24 13.35
C CYS A 67 -20.94 -10.21 13.98
N ARG A 68 -22.01 -9.68 14.58
CA ARG A 68 -23.05 -10.45 15.27
C ARG A 68 -24.23 -10.83 14.37
N GLY A 69 -24.22 -10.46 13.09
CA GLY A 69 -25.36 -10.68 12.21
C GLY A 69 -26.64 -10.06 12.76
N CYS A 70 -26.56 -8.84 13.31
CA CYS A 70 -27.66 -8.19 14.01
C CYS A 70 -28.91 -8.03 13.12
N VAL A 71 -30.09 -8.19 13.69
CA VAL A 71 -31.40 -8.17 12.98
C VAL A 71 -31.63 -6.84 12.25
N ALA A 72 -31.25 -5.73 12.85
CA ALA A 72 -31.49 -4.40 12.30
C ALA A 72 -30.60 -4.05 11.07
N HIS A 73 -29.48 -4.76 10.87
CA HIS A 73 -28.52 -4.56 9.76
C HIS A 73 -28.19 -3.07 9.45
N PRO A 74 -27.83 -2.22 10.43
CA PRO A 74 -27.64 -0.80 10.20
C PRO A 74 -26.54 -0.50 9.17
N CYS A 75 -25.53 -1.37 9.05
CA CYS A 75 -24.48 -1.27 8.03
C CYS A 75 -25.03 -1.39 6.60
N MET A 76 -26.04 -2.24 6.37
CA MET A 76 -26.69 -2.39 5.07
C MET A 76 -27.52 -1.16 4.73
N GLN A 77 -28.31 -0.66 5.71
CA GLN A 77 -29.16 0.53 5.54
C GLN A 77 -28.32 1.79 5.28
N ALA A 78 -27.15 1.91 5.94
CA ALA A 78 -26.25 3.04 5.76
C ALA A 78 -25.47 3.01 4.42
N CYS A 79 -25.50 1.91 3.67
CA CYS A 79 -24.73 1.78 2.45
C CYS A 79 -25.45 2.38 1.24
N PRO A 80 -25.01 3.53 0.68
CA PRO A 80 -25.71 4.19 -0.42
C PRO A 80 -25.65 3.42 -1.74
N LYS A 81 -24.74 2.45 -1.85
CA LYS A 81 -24.54 1.61 -3.05
C LYS A 81 -25.07 0.18 -2.91
N GLY A 82 -25.66 -0.16 -1.78
CA GLY A 82 -26.13 -1.52 -1.52
C GLY A 82 -25.02 -2.58 -1.63
N ALA A 83 -23.77 -2.18 -1.31
CA ALA A 83 -22.60 -3.05 -1.44
C ALA A 83 -22.47 -4.07 -0.30
N ILE A 84 -23.43 -4.12 0.62
CA ILE A 84 -23.38 -5.01 1.79
C ILE A 84 -24.53 -6.01 1.72
N SER A 85 -24.19 -7.27 1.83
CA SER A 85 -25.12 -8.40 1.87
C SER A 85 -24.86 -9.29 3.07
N MET A 86 -25.77 -10.19 3.37
CA MET A 86 -25.56 -11.22 4.41
C MET A 86 -25.07 -12.51 3.76
N LYS A 87 -24.00 -13.08 4.31
CA LYS A 87 -23.47 -14.40 3.96
C LYS A 87 -23.14 -15.14 5.26
N ASP A 88 -23.62 -16.35 5.39
CA ASP A 88 -23.34 -17.24 6.55
C ASP A 88 -23.57 -16.55 7.92
N GLY A 89 -24.67 -15.78 8.03
CA GLY A 89 -25.04 -15.07 9.26
C GLY A 89 -24.16 -13.85 9.58
N LYS A 90 -23.29 -13.42 8.68
CA LYS A 90 -22.44 -12.24 8.83
C LYS A 90 -22.62 -11.28 7.65
N SER A 91 -22.37 -9.99 7.89
CA SER A 91 -22.32 -9.02 6.80
C SER A 91 -21.11 -9.27 5.92
N TYR A 92 -21.28 -9.13 4.63
CA TYR A 92 -20.23 -9.21 3.61
C TYR A 92 -20.24 -7.93 2.79
N ILE A 93 -19.06 -7.36 2.53
CA ILE A 93 -18.90 -6.15 1.72
C ILE A 93 -18.35 -6.53 0.34
N ASP A 94 -19.14 -6.27 -0.67
CA ASP A 94 -18.74 -6.39 -2.07
C ASP A 94 -17.75 -5.27 -2.41
N GLN A 95 -16.49 -5.62 -2.65
CA GLN A 95 -15.42 -4.65 -2.89
C GLN A 95 -15.53 -3.94 -4.25
N GLU A 96 -16.22 -4.54 -5.22
CA GLU A 96 -16.43 -3.94 -6.55
C GLU A 96 -17.47 -2.82 -6.49
N LYS A 97 -18.53 -3.02 -5.70
CA LYS A 97 -19.60 -2.03 -5.49
C LYS A 97 -19.25 -0.98 -4.43
N CYS A 98 -18.27 -1.27 -3.58
CA CYS A 98 -17.92 -0.44 -2.43
C CYS A 98 -17.16 0.82 -2.84
N ILE A 99 -17.76 2.00 -2.62
CA ILE A 99 -17.14 3.31 -2.85
C ILE A 99 -16.26 3.80 -1.70
N LYS A 100 -16.01 2.96 -0.69
CA LYS A 100 -15.12 3.24 0.46
C LYS A 100 -15.51 4.49 1.28
N CYS A 101 -16.81 4.82 1.36
CA CYS A 101 -17.30 6.03 2.05
C CYS A 101 -17.28 5.96 3.59
N GLY A 102 -17.09 4.77 4.20
CA GLY A 102 -16.99 4.58 5.64
C GLY A 102 -18.32 4.59 6.43
N LYS A 103 -19.47 4.90 5.82
CA LYS A 103 -20.75 4.98 6.51
C LYS A 103 -21.14 3.70 7.24
N CYS A 104 -20.84 2.54 6.66
CA CYS A 104 -21.13 1.25 7.28
C CYS A 104 -20.31 1.01 8.56
N LYS A 105 -19.07 1.49 8.61
CA LYS A 105 -18.25 1.43 9.82
C LYS A 105 -18.85 2.30 10.92
N ALA A 106 -19.22 3.53 10.62
CA ALA A 106 -19.83 4.44 11.57
C ALA A 106 -21.19 3.95 12.10
N ALA A 107 -21.96 3.23 11.25
CA ALA A 107 -23.26 2.70 11.62
C ALA A 107 -23.20 1.38 12.41
N CYS A 108 -22.05 0.71 12.49
CA CYS A 108 -21.93 -0.58 13.16
C CYS A 108 -21.80 -0.42 14.68
N PRO A 109 -22.77 -0.84 15.50
CA PRO A 109 -22.71 -0.68 16.95
C PRO A 109 -21.69 -1.60 17.63
N TYR A 110 -21.18 -2.60 16.89
CA TYR A 110 -20.20 -3.58 17.38
C TYR A 110 -18.77 -3.30 16.90
N ASP A 111 -18.54 -2.20 16.19
CA ASP A 111 -17.28 -1.86 15.51
C ASP A 111 -16.67 -3.04 14.73
N ALA A 112 -17.56 -3.87 14.16
CA ALA A 112 -17.18 -5.08 13.44
C ALA A 112 -16.62 -4.81 12.03
N ILE A 113 -16.64 -3.56 11.56
CA ILE A 113 -16.16 -3.19 10.24
C ILE A 113 -14.87 -2.39 10.37
N SER A 114 -13.78 -2.96 9.90
CA SER A 114 -12.47 -2.32 9.90
C SER A 114 -12.14 -1.72 8.54
N HIS A 115 -11.40 -0.61 8.56
CA HIS A 115 -10.85 0.04 7.37
C HIS A 115 -9.37 -0.27 7.28
N ASN A 116 -9.00 -1.10 6.32
CA ASN A 116 -7.60 -1.40 6.04
C ASN A 116 -7.06 -0.39 5.04
N VAL A 117 -6.07 0.37 5.44
CA VAL A 117 -5.32 1.32 4.58
C VAL A 117 -3.86 1.00 4.71
N ARG A 118 -3.13 1.13 3.62
CA ARG A 118 -1.66 1.01 3.67
C ARG A 118 -1.08 2.18 4.44
N PRO A 119 -0.19 1.95 5.41
CA PRO A 119 0.43 3.03 6.17
C PRO A 119 1.15 4.06 5.28
N CYS A 120 1.90 3.59 4.27
CA CYS A 120 2.61 4.47 3.34
C CYS A 120 1.65 5.31 2.48
N GLU A 121 0.55 4.72 1.99
CA GLU A 121 -0.49 5.43 1.24
C GLU A 121 -1.19 6.48 2.11
N GLN A 122 -1.44 6.14 3.37
CA GLN A 122 -2.07 7.05 4.34
C GLN A 122 -1.16 8.23 4.72
N ALA A 123 0.15 7.98 4.86
CA ALA A 123 1.13 9.00 5.19
C ALA A 123 1.41 9.96 4.02
N CYS A 124 1.15 9.54 2.78
CA CYS A 124 1.44 10.34 1.59
C CYS A 124 0.39 11.43 1.36
N GLY A 125 0.69 12.66 1.70
CA GLY A 125 -0.23 13.81 1.54
C GLY A 125 -0.62 14.10 0.09
N VAL A 126 0.25 13.82 -0.87
CA VAL A 126 0.02 14.03 -2.31
C VAL A 126 -0.51 12.79 -3.03
N LYS A 127 -0.76 11.69 -2.30
CA LYS A 127 -1.25 10.42 -2.84
C LYS A 127 -0.43 9.88 -4.02
N ALA A 128 0.88 10.02 -3.93
CA ALA A 128 1.82 9.55 -4.94
C ALA A 128 2.20 8.06 -4.79
N ILE A 129 1.61 7.34 -3.82
CA ILE A 129 1.90 5.93 -3.61
C ILE A 129 0.76 5.09 -4.17
N GLY A 130 1.09 4.25 -5.13
CA GLY A 130 0.21 3.28 -5.77
C GLY A 130 0.58 1.84 -5.42
N SER A 131 0.10 0.91 -6.24
CA SER A 131 0.44 -0.51 -6.18
C SER A 131 1.01 -0.97 -7.51
N ASP A 132 2.04 -1.80 -7.46
CA ASP A 132 2.49 -2.54 -8.63
C ASP A 132 1.60 -3.79 -8.88
N GLU A 133 1.92 -4.55 -9.93
CA GLU A 133 1.19 -5.78 -10.29
C GLU A 133 1.26 -6.86 -9.21
N GLN A 134 2.31 -6.86 -8.38
CA GLN A 134 2.50 -7.79 -7.27
C GLN A 134 1.86 -7.28 -5.97
N GLY A 135 1.15 -6.15 -6.02
CA GLY A 135 0.50 -5.55 -4.86
C GLY A 135 1.45 -4.84 -3.90
N ARG A 136 2.71 -4.57 -4.28
CA ARG A 136 3.67 -3.80 -3.50
C ARG A 136 3.48 -2.30 -3.73
N ALA A 137 3.98 -1.50 -2.81
CA ALA A 137 3.98 -0.05 -2.98
C ALA A 137 4.87 0.37 -4.16
N SER A 138 4.37 1.24 -5.01
CA SER A 138 5.11 1.91 -6.08
C SER A 138 4.91 3.41 -5.99
N ILE A 139 5.92 4.17 -6.39
CA ILE A 139 5.86 5.63 -6.38
C ILE A 139 5.46 6.12 -7.77
N LEU A 140 4.43 6.95 -7.81
CA LEU A 140 4.02 7.68 -9.01
C LEU A 140 4.88 8.94 -9.10
N GLU A 141 5.87 8.93 -9.99
CA GLU A 141 6.88 10.00 -10.13
C GLU A 141 6.24 11.35 -10.44
N ASP A 142 5.22 11.36 -11.30
CA ASP A 142 4.48 12.57 -11.68
C ASP A 142 3.83 13.31 -10.50
N LYS A 143 3.57 12.61 -9.39
CA LYS A 143 2.90 13.14 -8.20
C LYS A 143 3.84 13.28 -7.01
N CYS A 144 5.00 12.63 -7.06
CA CYS A 144 5.92 12.58 -5.95
C CYS A 144 6.68 13.89 -5.81
N VAL A 145 6.58 14.51 -4.62
CA VAL A 145 7.32 15.74 -4.26
C VAL A 145 8.56 15.44 -3.42
N SER A 146 8.98 14.18 -3.32
CA SER A 146 10.18 13.73 -2.63
C SER A 146 10.29 14.21 -1.17
N CYS A 147 9.16 14.33 -0.46
CA CYS A 147 9.11 14.87 0.90
C CYS A 147 9.65 13.93 2.01
N GLY A 148 9.82 12.64 1.74
CA GLY A 148 10.31 11.64 2.71
C GLY A 148 9.38 11.30 3.88
N MET A 149 8.09 11.65 3.82
CA MET A 149 7.14 11.50 4.94
C MET A 149 6.61 10.07 5.16
N TRP A 150 7.01 9.06 4.39
CA TRP A 150 6.49 7.69 4.43
C TRP A 150 7.56 6.63 4.67
#